data_76d3e1f44359b644555602c0e1a1ae1e
#
_entry.id   76d3e1f44359b644555602c0e1a1ae1e
#
_cell.length_a   1.000
_cell.length_b   1.000
_cell.length_c   1.000
_cell.angle_alpha   90.00
_cell.angle_beta   90.00
_cell.angle_gamma   90.00
#
_symmetry.space_group_name_H-M   'P 1'
#
loop_
_entity.id
_entity.type
_entity.pdbx_description
1 polymer ?
#
loop_
_entity_poly.entity_id
_entity_poly.type
_entity_poly.pdbx_seq_one_letter_code
_entity_poly.pdbx_strand_id
1 'polypeptide(L)'
;MCKSPAEAEDNSKPNPKNEWIMSQKEYIIERTSQMFVASGIKAVRMDDIAQTLGVSKRTLYEMFGDKEELLYLCMTHFLEQQRANVNLTSKDSSTVLENILRGFLSMMQYSEVNNRIMSNLQRFYPSVFARIRTESGEVGRENLRNAIHRCADEGYLNGRFNMDLAITVLYYTAMGVITRRDFPYPDGVSPQEAFQHIVVCFFRGVATAKGLDIIDGFIEANGIKI
;
A
#
# COMPACT_ATOMS: atom_id res chain seq x y z
N MET A 1 -62.09 22.12 -4.87
CA MET A 1 -61.47 20.79 -4.64
C MET A 1 -60.06 20.83 -5.20
N CYS A 2 -59.10 21.22 -4.36
CA CYS A 2 -57.68 21.20 -4.70
C CYS A 2 -57.08 19.86 -4.24
N LYS A 3 -56.43 19.15 -5.16
CA LYS A 3 -55.67 17.93 -4.87
C LYS A 3 -54.35 18.35 -4.26
N SER A 4 -54.02 17.74 -3.11
CA SER A 4 -52.74 17.79 -2.42
C SER A 4 -51.60 17.22 -3.29
N PRO A 5 -50.40 17.82 -3.27
CA PRO A 5 -49.25 17.21 -3.95
C PRO A 5 -48.75 15.99 -3.15
N ALA A 6 -48.46 14.93 -3.91
CA ALA A 6 -47.90 13.69 -3.41
C ALA A 6 -46.55 13.95 -2.73
N GLU A 7 -46.39 13.34 -1.58
CA GLU A 7 -45.11 13.24 -0.87
C GLU A 7 -44.06 12.55 -1.77
N ALA A 8 -43.05 13.32 -2.14
CA ALA A 8 -41.85 12.77 -2.73
C ALA A 8 -41.07 12.05 -1.64
N GLU A 9 -40.99 10.72 -1.69
CA GLU A 9 -40.14 9.94 -0.83
C GLU A 9 -38.70 10.42 -1.01
N ASP A 10 -38.13 10.91 0.07
CA ASP A 10 -36.71 11.25 0.19
C ASP A 10 -35.86 9.97 0.12
N ASN A 11 -35.34 9.70 -1.07
CA ASN A 11 -34.54 8.50 -1.40
C ASN A 11 -33.05 8.64 -0.98
N SER A 12 -32.72 9.62 -0.11
CA SER A 12 -31.35 9.96 0.28
C SER A 12 -30.86 9.21 1.53
N LYS A 13 -31.66 8.41 2.21
CA LYS A 13 -31.22 7.63 3.37
C LYS A 13 -30.73 6.25 2.94
N PRO A 14 -29.48 5.86 3.29
CA PRO A 14 -28.99 4.52 2.98
C PRO A 14 -29.90 3.47 3.63
N ASN A 15 -30.27 2.47 2.84
CA ASN A 15 -31.09 1.36 3.31
C ASN A 15 -30.29 0.56 4.36
N PRO A 16 -30.79 0.36 5.60
CA PRO A 16 -30.10 -0.35 6.67
C PRO A 16 -29.60 -1.75 6.26
N LYS A 17 -30.28 -2.38 5.32
CA LYS A 17 -29.89 -3.68 4.76
C LYS A 17 -28.64 -3.58 3.89
N ASN A 18 -28.48 -2.50 3.13
CA ASN A 18 -27.28 -2.25 2.33
C ASN A 18 -26.08 -1.90 3.22
N GLU A 19 -26.29 -1.15 4.27
CA GLU A 19 -25.26 -0.79 5.26
C GLU A 19 -24.74 -2.02 6.00
N TRP A 20 -25.63 -2.93 6.41
CA TRP A 20 -25.26 -4.20 7.03
C TRP A 20 -24.48 -5.13 6.07
N ILE A 21 -24.88 -5.22 4.80
CA ILE A 21 -24.18 -6.01 3.77
C ILE A 21 -22.80 -5.43 3.50
N MET A 22 -22.64 -4.12 3.43
CA MET A 22 -21.36 -3.46 3.26
C MET A 22 -20.43 -3.77 4.43
N SER A 23 -20.89 -3.60 5.67
CA SER A 23 -20.15 -3.94 6.89
C SER A 23 -19.73 -5.41 6.95
N GLN A 24 -20.61 -6.34 6.54
CA GLN A 24 -20.31 -7.77 6.50
C GLN A 24 -19.26 -8.09 5.42
N LYS A 25 -19.34 -7.44 4.26
CA LYS A 25 -18.37 -7.61 3.17
C LYS A 25 -16.97 -7.14 3.59
N GLU A 26 -16.87 -5.99 4.22
CA GLU A 26 -15.62 -5.44 4.76
C GLU A 26 -15.01 -6.36 5.82
N TYR A 27 -15.82 -6.84 6.76
CA TYR A 27 -15.38 -7.81 7.76
C TYR A 27 -14.82 -9.09 7.15
N ILE A 28 -15.49 -9.65 6.13
CA ILE A 28 -15.01 -10.84 5.43
C ILE A 28 -13.68 -10.57 4.72
N ILE A 29 -13.55 -9.42 4.04
CA ILE A 29 -12.31 -9.02 3.35
C ILE A 29 -11.17 -8.91 4.35
N GLU A 30 -11.36 -8.19 5.45
CA GLU A 30 -10.33 -8.00 6.48
C GLU A 30 -9.87 -9.33 7.07
N ARG A 31 -10.80 -10.17 7.53
CA ARG A 31 -10.47 -11.47 8.16
C ARG A 31 -9.83 -12.44 7.17
N THR A 32 -10.35 -12.50 5.94
CA THR A 32 -9.78 -13.34 4.88
C THR A 32 -8.39 -12.86 4.46
N SER A 33 -8.15 -11.56 4.42
CA SER A 33 -6.83 -10.97 4.19
C SER A 33 -5.82 -11.49 5.21
N GLN A 34 -6.17 -11.47 6.50
CA GLN A 34 -5.33 -12.01 7.57
C GLN A 34 -5.05 -13.51 7.39
N MET A 35 -6.05 -14.30 6.97
CA MET A 35 -5.86 -15.73 6.69
C MET A 35 -4.87 -15.95 5.52
N PHE A 36 -4.99 -15.19 4.43
CA PHE A 36 -4.07 -15.28 3.29
C PHE A 36 -2.64 -14.90 3.66
N VAL A 37 -2.46 -13.88 4.48
CA VAL A 37 -1.14 -13.44 4.97
C VAL A 37 -0.51 -14.50 5.88
N ALA A 38 -1.28 -15.07 6.80
CA ALA A 38 -0.78 -16.03 7.79
C ALA A 38 -0.52 -17.42 7.18
N SER A 39 -1.51 -17.97 6.46
CA SER A 39 -1.47 -19.36 5.98
C SER A 39 -1.04 -19.51 4.53
N GLY A 40 -0.97 -18.41 3.79
CA GLY A 40 -0.64 -18.39 2.37
C GLY A 40 -1.86 -18.57 1.46
N ILE A 41 -1.82 -17.89 0.32
CA ILE A 41 -2.93 -17.76 -0.64
C ILE A 41 -3.40 -19.11 -1.20
N LYS A 42 -2.47 -20.04 -1.45
CA LYS A 42 -2.79 -21.36 -2.02
C LYS A 42 -3.47 -22.28 -1.02
N ALA A 43 -3.05 -22.21 0.24
CA ALA A 43 -3.54 -23.11 1.29
C ALA A 43 -4.99 -22.81 1.68
N VAL A 44 -5.38 -21.54 1.69
CA VAL A 44 -6.72 -21.10 2.11
C VAL A 44 -7.75 -21.33 1.01
N ARG A 45 -8.78 -22.14 1.29
CA ARG A 45 -9.89 -22.44 0.37
C ARG A 45 -11.15 -21.66 0.77
N MET A 46 -12.11 -21.55 -0.16
CA MET A 46 -13.41 -20.92 0.13
C MET A 46 -14.15 -21.62 1.28
N ASP A 47 -13.97 -22.94 1.40
CA ASP A 47 -14.57 -23.72 2.50
C ASP A 47 -13.97 -23.36 3.86
N ASP A 48 -12.64 -23.15 3.91
CA ASP A 48 -11.94 -22.74 5.14
C ASP A 48 -12.38 -21.35 5.58
N ILE A 49 -12.56 -20.43 4.63
CA ILE A 49 -13.06 -19.08 4.88
C ILE A 49 -14.49 -19.13 5.42
N ALA A 50 -15.36 -19.88 4.75
CA ALA A 50 -16.76 -20.04 5.15
C ALA A 50 -16.86 -20.58 6.58
N GLN A 51 -16.12 -21.63 6.89
CA GLN A 51 -16.09 -22.27 8.21
C GLN A 51 -15.54 -21.32 9.29
N THR A 52 -14.41 -20.64 8.99
CA THR A 52 -13.74 -19.74 9.95
C THR A 52 -14.61 -18.53 10.30
N LEU A 53 -15.32 -17.99 9.30
CA LEU A 53 -16.12 -16.77 9.49
C LEU A 53 -17.59 -17.03 9.83
N GLY A 54 -18.02 -18.31 9.90
CA GLY A 54 -19.39 -18.67 10.23
C GLY A 54 -20.41 -18.25 9.16
N VAL A 55 -19.98 -18.15 7.91
CA VAL A 55 -20.83 -17.82 6.75
C VAL A 55 -20.99 -19.02 5.83
N SER A 56 -22.09 -19.08 5.05
CA SER A 56 -22.23 -20.16 4.09
C SER A 56 -21.30 -19.95 2.88
N LYS A 57 -20.81 -21.04 2.29
CA LYS A 57 -20.04 -21.00 1.03
C LYS A 57 -20.83 -20.30 -0.08
N ARG A 58 -22.15 -20.52 -0.13
CA ARG A 58 -23.05 -19.85 -1.04
C ARG A 58 -23.01 -18.33 -0.87
N THR A 59 -23.08 -17.85 0.37
CA THR A 59 -23.00 -16.42 0.69
C THR A 59 -21.69 -15.81 0.17
N LEU A 60 -20.55 -16.51 0.34
CA LEU A 60 -19.27 -16.03 -0.19
C LEU A 60 -19.29 -15.90 -1.72
N TYR A 61 -19.83 -16.88 -2.44
CA TYR A 61 -19.95 -16.81 -3.89
C TYR A 61 -20.95 -15.74 -4.35
N GLU A 62 -22.05 -15.54 -3.64
CA GLU A 62 -23.02 -14.47 -3.92
C GLU A 62 -22.41 -13.06 -3.71
N MET A 63 -21.51 -12.89 -2.72
CA MET A 63 -20.87 -11.61 -2.40
C MET A 63 -19.68 -11.27 -3.28
N PHE A 64 -18.89 -12.27 -3.67
CA PHE A 64 -17.58 -12.07 -4.29
C PHE A 64 -17.42 -12.71 -5.67
N GLY A 65 -18.38 -13.53 -6.10
CA GLY A 65 -18.32 -14.26 -7.37
C GLY A 65 -17.39 -15.48 -7.28
N ASP A 66 -16.10 -15.26 -7.14
CA ASP A 66 -15.12 -16.34 -7.07
C ASP A 66 -13.97 -16.04 -6.09
N LYS A 67 -13.04 -16.99 -5.97
CA LYS A 67 -11.87 -16.83 -5.10
C LYS A 67 -10.91 -15.77 -5.61
N GLU A 68 -10.79 -15.55 -6.91
CA GLU A 68 -9.85 -14.58 -7.48
C GLU A 68 -10.29 -13.15 -7.17
N GLU A 69 -11.57 -12.86 -7.28
CA GLU A 69 -12.12 -11.54 -6.91
C GLU A 69 -12.01 -11.28 -5.40
N LEU A 70 -12.35 -12.29 -4.56
CA LEU A 70 -12.14 -12.17 -3.12
C LEU A 70 -10.66 -11.94 -2.78
N LEU A 71 -9.75 -12.67 -3.43
CA LEU A 71 -8.31 -12.53 -3.24
C LEU A 71 -7.82 -11.14 -3.66
N TYR A 72 -8.29 -10.62 -4.80
CA TYR A 72 -7.98 -9.27 -5.24
C TYR A 72 -8.39 -8.22 -4.21
N LEU A 73 -9.63 -8.29 -3.71
CA LEU A 73 -10.14 -7.36 -2.70
C LEU A 73 -9.36 -7.45 -1.38
N CYS A 74 -9.03 -8.67 -0.95
CA CYS A 74 -8.23 -8.89 0.26
C CYS A 74 -6.81 -8.32 0.14
N MET A 75 -6.17 -8.49 -1.01
CA MET A 75 -4.81 -7.99 -1.21
C MET A 75 -4.78 -6.47 -1.38
N THR A 76 -5.76 -5.89 -2.05
CA THR A 76 -5.92 -4.42 -2.13
C THR A 76 -6.12 -3.83 -0.74
N HIS A 77 -7.03 -4.40 0.05
CA HIS A 77 -7.25 -4.01 1.44
C HIS A 77 -5.97 -4.10 2.29
N PHE A 78 -5.21 -5.19 2.17
CA PHE A 78 -3.94 -5.37 2.86
C PHE A 78 -2.92 -4.28 2.52
N LEU A 79 -2.77 -3.94 1.24
CA LEU A 79 -1.87 -2.88 0.79
C LEU A 79 -2.33 -1.49 1.26
N GLU A 80 -3.64 -1.24 1.28
CA GLU A 80 -4.22 0.00 1.79
C GLU A 80 -4.01 0.16 3.28
N GLN A 81 -4.18 -0.90 4.07
CA GLN A 81 -3.89 -0.90 5.51
C GLN A 81 -2.42 -0.61 5.79
N GLN A 82 -1.50 -1.17 5.02
CA GLN A 82 -0.08 -0.85 5.16
C GLN A 82 0.20 0.64 4.90
N ARG A 83 -0.42 1.24 3.88
CA ARG A 83 -0.30 2.68 3.57
C ARG A 83 -0.91 3.55 4.67
N ALA A 84 -2.07 3.16 5.19
CA ALA A 84 -2.74 3.88 6.26
C ALA A 84 -1.91 3.87 7.56
N ASN A 85 -1.28 2.76 7.90
CA ASN A 85 -0.40 2.66 9.07
C ASN A 85 0.80 3.60 8.99
N VAL A 86 1.36 3.82 7.80
CA VAL A 86 2.43 4.81 7.60
C VAL A 86 1.93 6.22 7.93
N ASN A 87 0.73 6.57 7.48
CA ASN A 87 0.13 7.89 7.72
C ASN A 87 -0.23 8.10 9.21
N LEU A 88 -0.70 7.05 9.90
CA LEU A 88 -1.05 7.12 11.33
C LEU A 88 0.17 7.25 12.25
N THR A 89 1.35 6.77 11.82
CA THR A 89 2.61 6.94 12.56
C THR A 89 3.25 8.31 12.31
N SER A 90 2.75 9.08 11.35
CA SER A 90 3.16 10.47 11.16
C SER A 90 2.53 11.33 12.26
N LYS A 91 3.37 11.89 13.15
CA LYS A 91 2.93 12.87 14.14
C LYS A 91 2.43 14.13 13.40
N ASP A 92 1.47 14.84 13.99
CA ASP A 92 0.93 16.10 13.43
C ASP A 92 2.00 17.17 13.09
N SER A 93 3.23 17.01 13.58
CA SER A 93 4.38 17.88 13.35
C SER A 93 5.37 17.37 12.30
N SER A 94 5.09 16.25 11.62
CA SER A 94 6.01 15.70 10.62
C SER A 94 5.91 16.44 9.28
N THR A 95 7.06 16.70 8.67
CA THR A 95 7.13 17.30 7.34
C THR A 95 6.73 16.28 6.26
N VAL A 96 6.35 16.77 5.07
CA VAL A 96 6.07 15.88 3.93
C VAL A 96 7.27 15.00 3.61
N LEU A 97 8.49 15.53 3.72
CA LEU A 97 9.73 14.79 3.48
C LEU A 97 9.92 13.65 4.48
N GLU A 98 9.69 13.91 5.77
CA GLU A 98 9.74 12.85 6.80
C GLU A 98 8.71 11.76 6.54
N ASN A 99 7.50 12.12 6.12
CA ASN A 99 6.46 11.14 5.80
C ASN A 99 6.83 10.25 4.62
N ILE A 100 7.49 10.80 3.60
CA ILE A 100 8.04 10.00 2.49
C ILE A 100 9.11 9.04 3.00
N LEU A 101 10.06 9.51 3.81
CA LEU A 101 11.14 8.68 4.36
C LEU A 101 10.59 7.55 5.24
N ARG A 102 9.60 7.83 6.10
CA ARG A 102 8.88 6.82 6.90
C ARG A 102 8.18 5.79 6.01
N GLY A 103 7.55 6.23 4.92
CA GLY A 103 6.93 5.34 3.94
C GLY A 103 7.93 4.35 3.35
N PHE A 104 9.11 4.80 2.99
CA PHE A 104 10.17 3.91 2.51
C PHE A 104 10.67 2.93 3.58
N LEU A 105 10.84 3.35 4.83
CA LEU A 105 11.20 2.42 5.92
C LEU A 105 10.11 1.36 6.14
N SER A 106 8.85 1.75 6.12
CA SER A 106 7.73 0.82 6.25
C SER A 106 7.68 -0.20 5.11
N MET A 107 7.98 0.21 3.86
CA MET A 107 8.07 -0.74 2.74
C MET A 107 9.07 -1.86 3.01
N MET A 108 10.20 -1.56 3.62
CA MET A 108 11.21 -2.57 3.98
C MET A 108 10.73 -3.50 5.09
N GLN A 109 10.08 -2.97 6.11
CA GLN A 109 9.55 -3.77 7.22
C GLN A 109 8.59 -4.87 6.75
N TYR A 110 7.80 -4.59 5.72
CA TYR A 110 6.83 -5.54 5.16
C TYR A 110 7.35 -6.28 3.91
N SER A 111 8.61 -6.05 3.51
CA SER A 111 9.13 -6.56 2.23
C SER A 111 9.08 -8.09 2.11
N GLU A 112 9.43 -8.84 3.15
CA GLU A 112 9.41 -10.31 3.11
C GLU A 112 8.00 -10.86 2.91
N VAL A 113 7.03 -10.33 3.67
CA VAL A 113 5.62 -10.72 3.56
C VAL A 113 5.08 -10.36 2.18
N ASN A 114 5.35 -9.14 1.72
CA ASN A 114 4.93 -8.67 0.41
C ASN A 114 5.53 -9.50 -0.72
N ASN A 115 6.83 -9.81 -0.67
CA ASN A 115 7.51 -10.64 -1.68
C ASN A 115 6.95 -12.05 -1.72
N ARG A 116 6.66 -12.66 -0.57
CA ARG A 116 6.02 -13.97 -0.49
C ARG A 116 4.63 -13.94 -1.13
N ILE A 117 3.82 -12.95 -0.79
CA ILE A 117 2.48 -12.77 -1.34
C ILE A 117 2.54 -12.55 -2.85
N MET A 118 3.35 -11.60 -3.32
CA MET A 118 3.46 -11.26 -4.74
C MET A 118 4.00 -12.41 -5.58
N SER A 119 4.98 -13.18 -5.09
CA SER A 119 5.48 -14.38 -5.75
C SER A 119 4.41 -15.47 -5.87
N ASN A 120 3.60 -15.65 -4.83
CA ASN A 120 2.48 -16.61 -4.86
C ASN A 120 1.38 -16.16 -5.81
N LEU A 121 1.03 -14.86 -5.83
CA LEU A 121 0.08 -14.30 -6.79
C LEU A 121 0.57 -14.49 -8.23
N GLN A 122 1.81 -14.10 -8.52
CA GLN A 122 2.39 -14.25 -9.86
C GLN A 122 2.37 -15.70 -10.35
N ARG A 123 2.63 -16.65 -9.45
CA ARG A 123 2.71 -18.07 -9.80
C ARG A 123 1.35 -18.74 -9.96
N PHE A 124 0.38 -18.43 -9.09
CA PHE A 124 -0.87 -19.18 -8.99
C PHE A 124 -2.11 -18.39 -9.43
N TYR A 125 -2.03 -17.07 -9.47
CA TYR A 125 -3.13 -16.15 -9.78
C TYR A 125 -2.61 -14.97 -10.63
N PRO A 126 -2.06 -15.23 -11.83
CA PRO A 126 -1.39 -14.21 -12.65
C PRO A 126 -2.32 -13.05 -13.07
N SER A 127 -3.61 -13.30 -13.25
CA SER A 127 -4.65 -12.28 -13.53
C SER A 127 -4.77 -11.29 -12.36
N VAL A 128 -4.90 -11.82 -11.14
CA VAL A 128 -4.98 -11.02 -9.91
C VAL A 128 -3.69 -10.23 -9.70
N PHE A 129 -2.53 -10.87 -9.93
CA PHE A 129 -1.23 -10.20 -9.82
C PHE A 129 -1.10 -9.02 -10.79
N ALA A 130 -1.49 -9.21 -12.07
CA ALA A 130 -1.45 -8.16 -13.07
C ALA A 130 -2.36 -6.98 -12.69
N ARG A 131 -3.58 -7.27 -12.24
CA ARG A 131 -4.55 -6.26 -11.80
C ARG A 131 -4.04 -5.45 -10.61
N ILE A 132 -3.50 -6.11 -9.58
CA ILE A 132 -2.93 -5.42 -8.41
C ILE A 132 -1.74 -4.54 -8.83
N ARG A 133 -0.84 -5.04 -9.69
CA ARG A 133 0.30 -4.25 -10.16
C ARG A 133 -0.11 -3.00 -10.91
N THR A 134 -1.14 -3.08 -11.75
CA THR A 134 -1.62 -1.94 -12.51
C THR A 134 -2.34 -0.95 -11.59
N GLU A 135 -3.41 -1.37 -10.94
CA GLU A 135 -4.28 -0.46 -10.18
C GLU A 135 -3.60 0.08 -8.90
N SER A 136 -3.14 -0.80 -8.01
CA SER A 136 -2.50 -0.37 -6.76
C SER A 136 -1.12 0.23 -6.97
N GLY A 137 -0.38 -0.23 -7.97
CA GLY A 137 0.94 0.31 -8.31
C GLY A 137 0.85 1.72 -8.87
N GLU A 138 -0.14 2.01 -9.71
CA GLU A 138 -0.36 3.37 -10.25
C GLU A 138 -0.75 4.36 -9.16
N VAL A 139 -1.68 3.98 -8.28
CA VAL A 139 -2.05 4.81 -7.11
C VAL A 139 -0.84 5.10 -6.22
N GLY A 140 0.00 4.10 -5.97
CA GLY A 140 1.21 4.29 -5.16
C GLY A 140 2.23 5.23 -5.80
N ARG A 141 2.45 5.11 -7.12
CA ARG A 141 3.35 6.02 -7.85
C ARG A 141 2.82 7.45 -7.87
N GLU A 142 1.53 7.63 -8.12
CA GLU A 142 0.92 8.96 -8.15
C GLU A 142 0.96 9.63 -6.78
N ASN A 143 0.69 8.91 -5.70
CA ASN A 143 0.82 9.43 -4.34
C ASN A 143 2.26 9.86 -4.01
N LEU A 144 3.25 9.04 -4.40
CA LEU A 144 4.67 9.39 -4.23
C LEU A 144 5.04 10.62 -5.06
N ARG A 145 4.58 10.69 -6.30
CA ARG A 145 4.78 11.82 -7.20
C ARG A 145 4.27 13.12 -6.57
N ASN A 146 3.01 13.12 -6.13
CA ASN A 146 2.38 14.28 -5.51
C ASN A 146 3.10 14.70 -4.23
N ALA A 147 3.54 13.74 -3.40
CA ALA A 147 4.30 14.03 -2.19
C ALA A 147 5.67 14.64 -2.49
N ILE A 148 6.41 14.16 -3.49
CA ILE A 148 7.72 14.70 -3.90
C ILE A 148 7.57 16.09 -4.50
N HIS A 149 6.56 16.34 -5.34
CA HIS A 149 6.30 17.69 -5.85
C HIS A 149 6.00 18.67 -4.71
N ARG A 150 5.18 18.28 -3.74
CA ARG A 150 4.96 19.09 -2.53
C ARG A 150 6.26 19.37 -1.76
N CYS A 151 7.17 18.40 -1.64
CA CYS A 151 8.48 18.63 -1.03
C CYS A 151 9.30 19.70 -1.77
N ALA A 152 9.23 19.72 -3.10
CA ALA A 152 9.89 20.75 -3.90
C ALA A 152 9.23 22.13 -3.70
N ASP A 153 7.91 22.21 -3.70
CA ASP A 153 7.15 23.45 -3.47
C ASP A 153 7.38 24.02 -2.07
N GLU A 154 7.50 23.16 -1.05
CA GLU A 154 7.81 23.52 0.33
C GLU A 154 9.32 23.85 0.54
N GLY A 155 10.13 23.69 -0.50
CA GLY A 155 11.54 24.03 -0.51
C GLY A 155 12.47 23.04 0.18
N TYR A 156 12.03 21.77 0.37
CA TYR A 156 12.88 20.69 0.89
C TYR A 156 13.72 20.05 -0.22
N LEU A 157 13.18 19.98 -1.44
CA LEU A 157 13.87 19.42 -2.60
C LEU A 157 14.16 20.50 -3.65
N ASN A 158 15.22 20.31 -4.42
CA ASN A 158 15.65 21.26 -5.42
C ASN A 158 14.86 21.11 -6.73
N GLY A 159 13.94 22.03 -6.99
CA GLY A 159 13.08 22.01 -8.18
C GLY A 159 13.78 22.20 -9.54
N ARG A 160 15.12 22.32 -9.57
CA ARG A 160 15.88 22.37 -10.83
C ARG A 160 16.04 21.01 -11.49
N PHE A 161 15.85 19.91 -10.75
CA PHE A 161 15.86 18.55 -11.27
C PHE A 161 14.55 18.23 -11.99
N ASN A 162 14.63 17.37 -13.01
CA ASN A 162 13.42 16.75 -13.56
C ASN A 162 12.88 15.75 -12.52
N MET A 163 11.95 16.23 -11.67
CA MET A 163 11.42 15.45 -10.57
C MET A 163 10.69 14.19 -11.05
N ASP A 164 9.99 14.22 -12.16
CA ASP A 164 9.29 13.05 -12.71
C ASP A 164 10.25 11.93 -13.11
N LEU A 165 11.38 12.30 -13.73
CA LEU A 165 12.45 11.36 -14.04
C LEU A 165 13.08 10.81 -12.75
N ALA A 166 13.39 11.69 -11.81
CA ALA A 166 14.00 11.32 -10.52
C ALA A 166 13.10 10.34 -9.74
N ILE A 167 11.79 10.61 -9.67
CA ILE A 167 10.79 9.72 -9.05
C ILE A 167 10.76 8.37 -9.76
N THR A 168 10.76 8.37 -11.08
CA THR A 168 10.75 7.14 -11.87
C THR A 168 11.97 6.28 -11.56
N VAL A 169 13.16 6.87 -11.57
CA VAL A 169 14.42 6.18 -11.25
C VAL A 169 14.37 5.63 -9.81
N LEU A 170 13.99 6.46 -8.83
CA LEU A 170 13.89 6.04 -7.43
C LEU A 170 12.93 4.86 -7.28
N TYR A 171 11.72 4.98 -7.85
CA TYR A 171 10.68 3.95 -7.72
C TYR A 171 11.16 2.60 -8.28
N TYR A 172 11.68 2.57 -9.51
CA TYR A 172 12.11 1.31 -10.13
C TYR A 172 13.38 0.74 -9.50
N THR A 173 14.31 1.59 -9.03
CA THR A 173 15.50 1.13 -8.29
C THR A 173 15.10 0.54 -6.94
N ALA A 174 14.28 1.24 -6.17
CA ALA A 174 13.77 0.76 -4.89
C ALA A 174 13.00 -0.56 -5.03
N MET A 175 12.11 -0.64 -6.05
CA MET A 175 11.39 -1.88 -6.34
C MET A 175 12.33 -3.01 -6.76
N GLY A 176 13.36 -2.72 -7.54
CA GLY A 176 14.36 -3.71 -7.95
C GLY A 176 15.08 -4.33 -6.76
N VAL A 177 15.50 -3.52 -5.80
CA VAL A 177 16.15 -3.98 -4.55
C VAL A 177 15.21 -4.85 -3.70
N ILE A 178 13.95 -4.44 -3.57
CA ILE A 178 12.98 -5.16 -2.73
C ILE A 178 12.55 -6.49 -3.35
N THR A 179 12.38 -6.54 -4.69
CA THR A 179 11.71 -7.67 -5.35
C THR A 179 12.65 -8.71 -5.94
N ARG A 180 13.91 -8.34 -6.22
CA ARG A 180 14.88 -9.23 -6.84
C ARG A 180 15.67 -10.01 -5.80
N ARG A 181 15.63 -11.34 -5.91
CA ARG A 181 16.45 -12.24 -5.08
C ARG A 181 17.88 -12.42 -5.61
N ASP A 182 18.10 -12.09 -6.87
CA ASP A 182 19.37 -12.20 -7.60
C ASP A 182 20.13 -10.87 -7.72
N PHE A 183 19.76 -9.88 -6.91
CA PHE A 183 20.46 -8.61 -6.88
C PHE A 183 21.87 -8.80 -6.28
N PRO A 184 22.94 -8.41 -6.99
CA PRO A 184 24.31 -8.62 -6.51
C PRO A 184 24.66 -7.59 -5.44
N TYR A 185 24.35 -7.91 -4.17
CA TYR A 185 24.79 -7.09 -3.05
C TYR A 185 26.26 -7.28 -2.76
N PRO A 186 26.99 -6.26 -2.31
CA PRO A 186 28.32 -6.43 -1.75
C PRO A 186 28.31 -7.40 -0.55
N ASP A 187 29.43 -8.05 -0.30
CA ASP A 187 29.53 -8.99 0.82
C ASP A 187 29.21 -8.31 2.16
N GLY A 188 28.33 -8.92 2.93
CA GLY A 188 27.90 -8.45 4.24
C GLY A 188 26.83 -7.36 4.21
N VAL A 189 26.39 -6.92 3.03
CA VAL A 189 25.31 -5.92 2.89
C VAL A 189 23.96 -6.61 2.76
N SER A 190 23.05 -6.32 3.66
CA SER A 190 21.68 -6.81 3.60
C SER A 190 20.84 -6.04 2.56
N PRO A 191 19.77 -6.65 2.00
CA PRO A 191 18.83 -5.93 1.15
C PRO A 191 18.25 -4.67 1.79
N GLN A 192 18.05 -4.71 3.12
CA GLN A 192 17.56 -3.58 3.88
C GLN A 192 18.55 -2.43 3.91
N GLU A 193 19.82 -2.70 4.17
CA GLU A 193 20.88 -1.68 4.16
C GLU A 193 21.05 -1.07 2.78
N ALA A 194 21.09 -1.91 1.72
CA ALA A 194 21.17 -1.43 0.34
C ALA A 194 20.00 -0.51 -0.03
N PHE A 195 18.79 -0.89 0.36
CA PHE A 195 17.60 -0.07 0.13
C PHE A 195 17.69 1.27 0.88
N GLN A 196 18.03 1.25 2.17
CA GLN A 196 18.18 2.47 2.98
C GLN A 196 19.24 3.40 2.36
N HIS A 197 20.36 2.84 1.93
CA HIS A 197 21.42 3.60 1.24
C HIS A 197 20.91 4.28 -0.04
N ILE A 198 20.22 3.54 -0.90
CA ILE A 198 19.67 4.09 -2.15
C ILE A 198 18.71 5.23 -1.89
N VAL A 199 17.77 5.05 -0.94
CA VAL A 199 16.78 6.08 -0.60
C VAL A 199 17.46 7.32 -0.03
N VAL A 200 18.38 7.14 0.93
CA VAL A 200 19.10 8.26 1.55
C VAL A 200 19.96 8.99 0.52
N CYS A 201 20.76 8.28 -0.28
CA CYS A 201 21.60 8.90 -1.30
C CYS A 201 20.76 9.68 -2.32
N PHE A 202 19.62 9.13 -2.74
CA PHE A 202 18.71 9.82 -3.66
C PHE A 202 18.22 11.14 -3.05
N PHE A 203 17.62 11.09 -1.87
CA PHE A 203 17.06 12.30 -1.25
C PHE A 203 18.12 13.33 -0.92
N ARG A 204 19.29 12.90 -0.43
CA ARG A 204 20.42 13.83 -0.20
C ARG A 204 20.90 14.48 -1.49
N GLY A 205 20.91 13.75 -2.60
CA GLY A 205 21.31 14.26 -3.91
C GLY A 205 20.40 15.34 -4.49
N VAL A 206 19.11 15.32 -4.14
CA VAL A 206 18.12 16.29 -4.63
C VAL A 206 17.65 17.29 -3.58
N ALA A 207 18.14 17.19 -2.34
CA ALA A 207 17.73 18.05 -1.24
C ALA A 207 18.30 19.47 -1.34
N THR A 208 17.60 20.43 -0.77
CA THR A 208 18.13 21.75 -0.38
C THR A 208 18.82 21.65 0.97
N ALA A 209 19.48 22.73 1.44
CA ALA A 209 20.00 22.77 2.81
C ALA A 209 18.91 22.46 3.85
N LYS A 210 17.72 23.06 3.72
CA LYS A 210 16.55 22.79 4.57
C LYS A 210 16.12 21.32 4.55
N GLY A 211 16.19 20.69 3.38
CA GLY A 211 15.87 19.25 3.22
C GLY A 211 16.93 18.36 3.86
N LEU A 212 18.21 18.72 3.75
CA LEU A 212 19.31 17.97 4.36
C LEU A 212 19.19 17.92 5.90
N ASP A 213 18.84 19.02 6.54
CA ASP A 213 18.63 19.06 7.99
C ASP A 213 17.55 18.07 8.44
N ILE A 214 16.46 17.95 7.66
CA ILE A 214 15.38 16.97 7.92
C ILE A 214 15.89 15.54 7.71
N ILE A 215 16.61 15.28 6.62
CA ILE A 215 17.11 13.94 6.29
C ILE A 215 18.12 13.48 7.37
N ASP A 216 19.04 14.35 7.78
CA ASP A 216 20.06 14.01 8.77
C ASP A 216 19.44 13.74 10.14
N GLY A 217 18.51 14.57 10.60
CA GLY A 217 17.73 14.31 11.80
C GLY A 217 16.93 13.01 11.74
N PHE A 218 16.36 12.68 10.57
CA PHE A 218 15.63 11.42 10.36
C PHE A 218 16.57 10.20 10.44
N ILE A 219 17.75 10.27 9.83
CA ILE A 219 18.78 9.21 9.86
C ILE A 219 19.19 8.94 11.30
N GLU A 220 19.51 9.99 12.05
CA GLU A 220 19.93 9.89 13.46
C GLU A 220 18.83 9.30 14.34
N ALA A 221 17.60 9.81 14.21
CA ALA A 221 16.44 9.36 15.00
C ALA A 221 16.06 7.90 14.76
N ASN A 222 16.36 7.34 13.57
CA ASN A 222 16.02 5.97 13.19
C ASN A 222 17.23 5.02 13.19
N GLY A 223 18.41 5.48 13.59
CA GLY A 223 19.62 4.65 13.65
C GLY A 223 20.06 4.08 12.30
N ILE A 224 19.78 4.81 11.20
CA ILE A 224 20.13 4.37 9.85
C ILE A 224 21.65 4.51 9.68
N LYS A 225 22.29 3.40 9.33
CA LYS A 225 23.73 3.39 9.03
C LYS A 225 23.94 3.77 7.56
N ILE A 226 24.73 4.78 7.31
CA ILE A 226 25.12 5.25 5.97
C ILE A 226 26.63 5.30 5.86
#